data_3ae491a7b6444cf34dbc98aa835ca11e
#
_entry.id   3ae491a7b6444cf34dbc98aa835ca11e
#
_cell.length_a   1.000
_cell.length_b   1.000
_cell.length_c   1.000
_cell.angle_alpha   90.00
_cell.angle_beta   90.00
_cell.angle_gamma   90.00
#
_symmetry.space_group_name_H-M   'P 1'
#
loop_
_entity.id
_entity.type
_entity.pdbx_description
1 polymer ?
#
loop_
_entity_poly.entity_id
_entity_poly.type
_entity_poly.pdbx_seq_one_letter_code
_entity_poly.pdbx_strand_id
1 'polypeptide(L)'
;MDKTVPPGRVKGTLTPPCSKSYAQRALAAALLSEEVSVLRNIEFCDDTRSALQCIETLGARVRRVDPTSLSIEGGLSPKGCVLNVGESGLSTRLFTPVASLCPTPVTIEGRGSLLRRPMQMLSLIHISEPT
;
A
#
# COMPACT_ATOMS: atom_id res chain seq x y z
N MET A 1 -21.48 16.31 -16.64
CA MET A 1 -21.30 16.38 -18.13
C MET A 1 -21.58 15.00 -18.69
N ASP A 2 -22.56 14.89 -19.52
CA ASP A 2 -22.89 13.64 -20.17
C ASP A 2 -22.06 13.46 -21.43
N LYS A 3 -21.59 12.25 -21.65
CA LYS A 3 -20.88 11.88 -22.89
C LYS A 3 -21.58 10.71 -23.55
N THR A 4 -21.84 10.87 -24.83
CA THR A 4 -22.43 9.78 -25.64
C THR A 4 -21.31 9.00 -26.30
N VAL A 5 -21.32 7.68 -26.11
CA VAL A 5 -20.38 6.78 -26.74
C VAL A 5 -21.14 5.98 -27.81
N PRO A 6 -20.92 6.29 -29.11
CA PRO A 6 -21.55 5.54 -30.17
C PRO A 6 -20.95 4.14 -30.33
N PRO A 7 -21.68 3.18 -30.88
CA PRO A 7 -21.12 1.89 -31.25
C PRO A 7 -19.99 2.07 -32.27
N GLY A 8 -18.95 1.26 -32.11
CA GLY A 8 -17.82 1.32 -33.03
C GLY A 8 -16.84 0.18 -32.81
N ARG A 9 -15.86 0.06 -33.70
CA ARG A 9 -14.76 -0.90 -33.54
C ARG A 9 -13.59 -0.23 -32.86
N VAL A 10 -13.00 -0.90 -31.91
CA VAL A 10 -11.79 -0.45 -31.23
C VAL A 10 -10.61 -1.26 -31.74
N LYS A 11 -9.56 -0.56 -32.17
CA LYS A 11 -8.30 -1.18 -32.62
C LYS A 11 -7.13 -0.33 -32.17
N GLY A 12 -6.12 -0.97 -31.64
CA GLY A 12 -4.91 -0.30 -31.17
C GLY A 12 -4.36 -0.93 -29.93
N THR A 13 -3.26 -0.36 -29.46
CA THR A 13 -2.59 -0.79 -28.23
C THR A 13 -2.49 0.43 -27.31
N LEU A 14 -2.78 0.24 -26.04
CA LEU A 14 -2.59 1.27 -25.02
C LEU A 14 -1.92 0.66 -23.79
N THR A 15 -1.17 1.48 -23.08
CA THR A 15 -0.64 1.11 -21.76
C THR A 15 -1.65 1.56 -20.71
N PRO A 16 -2.22 0.63 -19.92
CA PRO A 16 -3.17 1.01 -18.89
C PRO A 16 -2.46 1.79 -17.77
N PRO A 17 -3.19 2.65 -17.08
CA PRO A 17 -2.65 3.29 -15.87
C PRO A 17 -2.38 2.24 -14.79
N CYS A 18 -1.50 2.59 -13.84
CA CYS A 18 -1.23 1.74 -12.69
C CYS A 18 -2.49 1.55 -11.83
N SER A 19 -2.71 0.33 -11.40
CA SER A 19 -3.73 0.05 -10.38
C SER A 19 -3.19 0.41 -9.00
N LYS A 20 -3.80 1.38 -8.33
CA LYS A 20 -3.43 1.79 -6.97
C LYS A 20 -3.49 0.62 -5.98
N SER A 21 -4.55 -0.17 -6.05
CA SER A 21 -4.75 -1.30 -5.14
C SER A 21 -3.71 -2.39 -5.35
N TYR A 22 -3.37 -2.69 -6.59
CA TYR A 22 -2.29 -3.61 -6.91
C TYR A 22 -0.94 -3.10 -6.44
N ALA A 23 -0.67 -1.82 -6.65
CA ALA A 23 0.57 -1.19 -6.21
C ALA A 23 0.75 -1.31 -4.69
N GLN A 24 -0.27 -0.99 -3.91
CA GLN A 24 -0.22 -1.09 -2.45
C GLN A 24 0.01 -2.54 -1.98
N ARG A 25 -0.67 -3.51 -2.59
CA ARG A 25 -0.47 -4.93 -2.28
C ARG A 25 0.92 -5.42 -2.65
N ALA A 26 1.42 -5.00 -3.82
CA ALA A 26 2.76 -5.36 -4.27
C ALA A 26 3.85 -4.79 -3.34
N LEU A 27 3.67 -3.57 -2.85
CA LEU A 27 4.57 -2.96 -1.89
C LEU A 27 4.60 -3.73 -0.56
N ALA A 28 3.43 -4.13 -0.05
CA ALA A 28 3.36 -4.94 1.16
C ALA A 28 4.00 -6.31 0.97
N ALA A 29 3.76 -6.96 -0.16
CA ALA A 29 4.38 -8.24 -0.48
C ALA A 29 5.90 -8.12 -0.60
N ALA A 30 6.39 -7.04 -1.22
CA ALA A 30 7.82 -6.77 -1.33
C ALA A 30 8.47 -6.53 0.04
N LEU A 31 7.78 -5.87 0.97
CA LEU A 31 8.25 -5.72 2.35
C LEU A 31 8.41 -7.07 3.04
N LEU A 32 7.47 -7.98 2.86
CA LEU A 32 7.47 -9.29 3.52
C LEU A 32 8.42 -10.29 2.85
N SER A 33 8.90 -10.00 1.66
CA SER A 33 9.92 -10.79 0.98
C SER A 33 11.31 -10.40 1.50
N GLU A 34 12.14 -11.37 1.78
CA GLU A 34 13.53 -11.13 2.16
C GLU A 34 14.44 -10.87 0.96
N GLU A 35 13.91 -11.04 -0.25
CA GLU A 35 14.64 -10.83 -1.50
C GLU A 35 14.37 -9.44 -2.09
N VAL A 36 15.13 -9.10 -3.13
CA VAL A 36 14.92 -7.87 -3.87
C VAL A 36 13.79 -8.05 -4.88
N SER A 37 12.80 -7.17 -4.82
CA SER A 37 11.68 -7.13 -5.75
C SER A 37 11.77 -5.88 -6.62
N VAL A 38 11.46 -6.03 -7.91
CA VAL A 38 11.37 -4.89 -8.84
C VAL A 38 9.92 -4.71 -9.25
N LEU A 39 9.36 -3.55 -8.93
CA LEU A 39 8.01 -3.18 -9.31
C LEU A 39 8.07 -2.18 -10.46
N ARG A 40 7.36 -2.49 -11.55
CA ARG A 40 7.31 -1.67 -12.77
C ARG A 40 5.93 -1.08 -12.98
N ASN A 41 5.86 0.02 -13.71
CA ASN A 41 4.62 0.74 -14.00
C ASN A 41 3.92 1.23 -12.73
N ILE A 42 4.70 1.77 -11.79
CA ILE A 42 4.19 2.40 -10.58
C ILE A 42 3.83 3.85 -10.85
N GLU A 43 2.63 4.23 -10.41
CA GLU A 43 2.18 5.62 -10.38
C GLU A 43 2.25 6.15 -8.95
N PHE A 44 2.91 7.30 -8.78
CA PHE A 44 3.13 7.89 -7.46
C PHE A 44 2.00 8.85 -7.08
N CYS A 45 0.84 8.28 -6.76
CA CYS A 45 -0.27 9.01 -6.15
C CYS A 45 -0.13 9.04 -4.62
N ASP A 46 -1.01 9.75 -3.94
CA ASP A 46 -0.96 9.88 -2.48
C ASP A 46 -1.03 8.53 -1.76
N ASP A 47 -1.88 7.63 -2.23
CA ASP A 47 -2.02 6.29 -1.64
C ASP A 47 -0.74 5.47 -1.79
N THR A 48 -0.11 5.52 -2.96
CA THR A 48 1.16 4.81 -3.22
C THR A 48 2.30 5.39 -2.41
N ARG A 49 2.37 6.72 -2.31
CA ARG A 49 3.40 7.39 -1.48
C ARG A 49 3.25 7.05 -0.01
N SER A 50 2.03 7.05 0.51
CA SER A 50 1.76 6.65 1.89
C SER A 50 2.16 5.20 2.14
N ALA A 51 1.84 4.29 1.23
CA ALA A 51 2.24 2.90 1.31
C ALA A 51 3.77 2.72 1.27
N LEU A 52 4.46 3.48 0.43
CA LEU A 52 5.93 3.50 0.39
C LEU A 52 6.53 3.92 1.73
N GLN A 53 6.03 4.98 2.34
CA GLN A 53 6.49 5.41 3.66
C GLN A 53 6.24 4.34 4.72
N CYS A 54 5.10 3.65 4.66
CA CYS A 54 4.79 2.56 5.58
C CYS A 54 5.81 1.43 5.47
N ILE A 55 6.13 0.97 4.26
CA ILE A 55 7.10 -0.12 4.09
C ILE A 55 8.51 0.29 4.47
N GLU A 56 8.91 1.52 4.22
CA GLU A 56 10.22 2.05 4.64
C GLU A 56 10.32 2.11 6.17
N THR A 57 9.27 2.57 6.83
CA THR A 57 9.20 2.60 8.30
C THR A 57 9.26 1.20 8.89
N LEU A 58 8.68 0.20 8.21
CA LEU A 58 8.70 -1.19 8.63
C LEU A 58 9.97 -1.95 8.23
N GLY A 59 10.91 -1.30 7.56
CA GLY A 59 12.25 -1.85 7.33
C GLY A 59 12.67 -2.05 5.88
N ALA A 60 11.80 -1.87 4.91
CA ALA A 60 12.14 -2.01 3.51
C ALA A 60 13.11 -0.91 3.05
N ARG A 61 14.01 -1.26 2.17
CA ARG A 61 14.87 -0.32 1.46
C ARG A 61 14.34 -0.12 0.06
N VAL A 62 13.97 1.10 -0.26
CA VAL A 62 13.37 1.45 -1.55
C VAL A 62 14.34 2.30 -2.36
N ARG A 63 14.57 1.90 -3.60
CA ARG A 63 15.37 2.66 -4.57
C ARG A 63 14.57 2.85 -5.85
N ARG A 64 14.52 4.08 -6.32
CA ARG A 64 13.94 4.39 -7.62
C ARG A 64 14.92 4.02 -8.73
N VAL A 65 14.52 3.11 -9.61
CA VAL A 65 15.36 2.63 -10.73
C VAL A 65 15.16 3.52 -11.96
N ASP A 66 13.92 3.88 -12.22
CA ASP A 66 13.51 4.80 -13.28
C ASP A 66 12.23 5.53 -12.86
N PRO A 67 11.68 6.48 -13.66
CA PRO A 67 10.52 7.27 -13.24
C PRO A 67 9.28 6.46 -12.82
N THR A 68 9.14 5.22 -13.26
CA THR A 68 7.97 4.37 -13.00
C THR A 68 8.31 3.02 -12.36
N SER A 69 9.57 2.80 -11.97
CA SER A 69 10.01 1.52 -11.43
C SER A 69 10.75 1.69 -10.12
N LEU A 70 10.50 0.76 -9.20
CA LEU A 70 11.13 0.70 -7.88
C LEU A 70 11.82 -0.64 -7.68
N SER A 71 12.99 -0.61 -7.06
CA SER A 71 13.66 -1.77 -6.48
C SER A 71 13.45 -1.74 -4.98
N ILE A 72 12.93 -2.81 -4.41
CA ILE A 72 12.61 -2.91 -2.99
C ILE A 72 13.32 -4.12 -2.42
N GLU A 73 14.18 -3.86 -1.45
CA GLU A 73 14.78 -4.89 -0.61
C GLU A 73 13.91 -5.00 0.65
N GLY A 74 13.22 -6.12 0.78
CA GLY A 74 12.28 -6.36 1.86
C GLY A 74 12.95 -6.86 3.14
N GLY A 75 12.12 -7.29 4.04
CA GLY A 75 12.49 -7.74 5.38
C GLY A 75 11.85 -6.86 6.44
N LEU A 76 11.03 -7.48 7.28
CA LEU A 76 10.33 -6.76 8.35
C LEU A 76 11.32 -6.47 9.48
N SER A 77 11.78 -5.23 9.55
CA SER A 77 12.70 -4.72 10.56
C SER A 77 12.33 -3.28 10.90
N PRO A 78 11.32 -3.06 11.77
CA PRO A 78 10.78 -1.74 12.02
C PRO A 78 11.84 -0.73 12.48
N LYS A 79 11.87 0.43 11.83
CA LYS A 79 12.73 1.56 12.16
C LYS A 79 11.97 2.65 12.92
N GLY A 80 10.65 2.59 12.90
CA GLY A 80 9.76 3.53 13.56
C GLY A 80 8.50 2.83 14.05
N CYS A 81 7.68 3.56 14.79
CA CYS A 81 6.46 3.02 15.42
C CYS A 81 5.17 3.69 14.94
N VAL A 82 5.25 4.58 13.96
CA VAL A 82 4.08 5.28 13.42
C VAL A 82 4.00 5.08 11.91
N LEU A 83 2.87 4.56 11.45
CA LEU A 83 2.55 4.41 10.04
C LEU A 83 1.44 5.39 9.66
N ASN A 84 1.72 6.28 8.73
CA ASN A 84 0.71 7.17 8.18
C ASN A 84 0.17 6.59 6.87
N VAL A 85 -1.07 6.12 6.92
CA VAL A 85 -1.74 5.52 5.76
C VAL A 85 -2.53 6.54 4.92
N GLY A 86 -2.45 7.81 5.26
CA GLY A 86 -3.17 8.87 4.57
C GLY A 86 -4.68 8.66 4.63
N GLU A 87 -5.34 8.65 3.48
CA GLU A 87 -6.78 8.39 3.35
C GLU A 87 -7.08 6.98 2.82
N SER A 88 -6.08 6.12 2.73
CA SER A 88 -6.21 4.78 2.15
C SER A 88 -6.82 3.79 3.12
N GLY A 89 -8.06 3.39 2.87
CA GLY A 89 -8.70 2.28 3.60
C GLY A 89 -8.02 0.95 3.35
N LEU A 90 -7.50 0.73 2.15
CA LEU A 90 -6.76 -0.49 1.81
C LEU A 90 -5.45 -0.57 2.59
N SER A 91 -4.67 0.50 2.65
CA SER A 91 -3.42 0.51 3.42
C SER A 91 -3.67 0.26 4.90
N THR A 92 -4.74 0.81 5.47
CA THR A 92 -5.12 0.53 6.85
C THR A 92 -5.33 -0.97 7.07
N ARG A 93 -6.14 -1.61 6.23
CA ARG A 93 -6.44 -3.04 6.33
C ARG A 93 -5.24 -3.93 6.03
N LEU A 94 -4.35 -3.47 5.17
CA LEU A 94 -3.17 -4.21 4.74
C LEU A 94 -2.04 -4.15 5.77
N PHE A 95 -1.74 -2.95 6.28
CA PHE A 95 -0.62 -2.75 7.19
C PHE A 95 -0.94 -3.02 8.65
N THR A 96 -2.20 -3.05 9.06
CA THR A 96 -2.56 -3.41 10.43
C THR A 96 -2.13 -4.84 10.78
N PRO A 97 -2.47 -5.89 9.99
CA PRO A 97 -1.96 -7.22 10.25
C PRO A 97 -0.44 -7.33 10.15
N VAL A 98 0.17 -6.64 9.19
CA VAL A 98 1.63 -6.63 9.04
C VAL A 98 2.30 -6.02 10.26
N ALA A 99 1.78 -4.89 10.75
CA ALA A 99 2.28 -4.23 11.95
C ALA A 99 2.14 -5.12 13.20
N SER A 100 1.14 -5.98 13.25
CA SER A 100 0.96 -6.92 14.36
C SER A 100 2.05 -7.98 14.47
N LEU A 101 2.83 -8.18 13.41
CA LEU A 101 4.01 -9.07 13.41
C LEU A 101 5.24 -8.41 14.04
N CYS A 102 5.19 -7.11 14.29
CA CYS A 102 6.32 -6.39 14.89
C CYS A 102 6.42 -6.67 16.39
N PRO A 103 7.65 -6.71 16.94
CA PRO A 103 7.86 -6.99 18.36
C PRO A 103 7.46 -5.83 19.27
N THR A 104 7.32 -4.62 18.71
CA THR A 104 6.95 -3.41 19.43
C THR A 104 5.62 -2.86 18.93
N PRO A 105 4.86 -2.14 19.76
CA PRO A 105 3.62 -1.51 19.32
C PRO A 105 3.83 -0.54 18.17
N VAL A 106 2.93 -0.60 17.19
CA VAL A 106 2.92 0.29 16.03
C VAL A 106 1.59 1.03 16.00
N THR A 107 1.67 2.34 15.87
CA THR A 107 0.49 3.21 15.73
C THR A 107 0.20 3.45 14.25
N ILE A 108 -1.05 3.26 13.86
CA ILE A 108 -1.49 3.56 12.50
C ILE A 108 -2.32 4.84 12.53
N GLU A 109 -1.86 5.84 11.80
CA GLU A 109 -2.52 7.13 11.67
C GLU A 109 -3.13 7.28 10.28
N GLY A 110 -4.32 7.84 10.24
CA GLY A 110 -5.01 8.21 9.03
C GLY A 110 -5.48 9.65 9.06
N ARG A 111 -5.98 10.14 7.95
CA ARG A 111 -6.48 11.51 7.82
C ARG A 111 -7.72 11.57 6.93
N GLY A 112 -8.38 12.73 6.94
CA GLY A 112 -9.47 13.05 6.03
C GLY A 112 -10.64 12.08 6.11
N SER A 113 -11.09 11.59 4.98
CA SER A 113 -12.25 10.70 4.87
C SER A 113 -12.06 9.36 5.59
N LEU A 114 -10.81 8.92 5.78
CA LEU A 114 -10.51 7.68 6.46
C LEU A 114 -11.00 7.68 7.91
N LEU A 115 -10.95 8.83 8.60
CA LEU A 115 -11.38 8.98 9.99
C LEU A 115 -12.86 8.71 10.19
N ARG A 116 -13.67 8.76 9.14
CA ARG A 116 -15.11 8.51 9.17
C ARG A 116 -15.48 7.08 8.77
N ARG A 117 -14.53 6.31 8.27
CA ARG A 117 -14.77 4.93 7.82
C ARG A 117 -14.75 3.99 9.02
N PRO A 118 -15.73 3.07 9.12
CA PRO A 118 -15.73 2.08 10.20
C PRO A 118 -14.59 1.09 10.02
N MET A 119 -13.79 0.91 11.06
CA MET A 119 -12.68 -0.05 11.12
C MET A 119 -12.89 -1.10 12.21
N GLN A 120 -14.11 -1.22 12.71
CA GLN A 120 -14.47 -2.18 13.78
C GLN A 120 -14.14 -3.62 13.41
N MET A 121 -14.23 -3.95 12.15
CA MET A 121 -13.91 -5.29 11.66
C MET A 121 -12.46 -5.70 11.96
N LEU A 122 -11.51 -4.77 11.82
CA LEU A 122 -10.11 -5.01 12.17
C LEU A 122 -9.93 -5.19 13.67
N SER A 123 -10.59 -4.35 14.46
CA SER A 123 -10.55 -4.44 15.92
C SER A 123 -11.11 -5.78 16.42
N LEU A 124 -12.22 -6.24 15.87
CA LEU A 124 -12.82 -7.53 16.24
C LEU A 124 -11.93 -8.71 15.89
N ILE A 125 -11.31 -8.71 14.71
CA ILE A 125 -10.38 -9.75 14.30
C ILE A 125 -9.18 -9.84 15.25
N HIS A 126 -8.60 -8.71 15.63
CA HIS A 126 -7.42 -8.68 16.49
C HIS A 126 -7.71 -8.91 17.97
N ILE A 127 -8.94 -8.65 18.43
CA ILE A 127 -9.37 -8.90 19.81
C ILE A 127 -9.83 -10.34 19.99
N SER A 128 -10.51 -10.92 19.01
CA SER A 128 -11.08 -12.26 19.11
C SER A 128 -10.09 -13.39 18.82
N GLU A 129 -8.94 -13.07 18.26
CA GLU A 129 -7.86 -14.02 18.00
C GLU A 129 -6.78 -13.87 19.08
N PRO A 130 -6.82 -14.65 20.14
CA PRO A 130 -5.74 -14.63 21.13
C PRO A 130 -4.46 -15.18 20.52
N THR A 131 -3.48 -14.34 20.45
CA THR A 131 -2.15 -14.71 20.01
C THR A 131 -1.26 -15.01 21.21
#